data_b01d2563f72f589c916659c37c830fd3
#
_entry.id   b01d2563f72f589c916659c37c830fd3
#
_cell.length_a   1.000
_cell.length_b   1.000
_cell.length_c   1.000
_cell.angle_alpha   90.00
_cell.angle_beta   90.00
_cell.angle_gamma   90.00
#
_symmetry.space_group_name_H-M   'P 1'
#
loop_
_entity.id
_entity.type
_entity.pdbx_description
1 polymer ?
#
loop_
_entity_poly.entity_id
_entity_poly.type
_entity_poly.pdbx_seq_one_letter_code
_entity_poly.pdbx_strand_id
1 'polypeptide(L)'
;MGVHLDENMSWEHHINHVINKISSSNYALNQLKKFVPTNIRKTVYNSLVKPHIEYAIISWGNSKCEGMKRLITKQKQAIRNVANAKFNAHVDPLLGTLKILNVEDTLKCCTAEFVKSIFLDKLPNSFKQIFKPMNSERVVKLTV
;
A
#
# COMPACT_ATOMS: atom_id res chain seq x y z
N MET A 1 11.39 10.87 2.61
CA MET A 1 9.98 10.58 3.00
C MET A 1 9.91 10.69 4.51
N GLY A 2 8.79 11.18 5.07
CA GLY A 2 8.57 11.24 6.51
C GLY A 2 7.12 10.85 6.83
N VAL A 3 6.86 10.42 8.06
CA VAL A 3 5.52 10.12 8.58
C VAL A 3 5.02 11.37 9.31
N HIS A 4 3.81 11.81 8.99
CA HIS A 4 3.14 12.91 9.69
C HIS A 4 2.28 12.32 10.81
N LEU A 5 2.63 12.63 12.05
CA LEU A 5 1.86 12.25 13.23
C LEU A 5 1.03 13.45 13.70
N ASP A 6 -0.20 13.21 14.04
CA ASP A 6 -1.07 14.15 14.73
C ASP A 6 -1.26 13.73 16.22
N GLU A 7 -1.72 14.64 17.04
CA GLU A 7 -1.90 14.41 18.49
C GLU A 7 -2.85 13.25 18.80
N ASN A 8 -3.80 12.97 17.90
CA ASN A 8 -4.81 11.93 18.05
C ASN A 8 -4.43 10.62 17.37
N MET A 9 -3.25 10.54 16.71
CA MET A 9 -2.82 9.40 15.87
C MET A 9 -3.89 8.99 14.85
N SER A 10 -4.64 9.95 14.29
CA SER A 10 -5.71 9.69 13.33
C SER A 10 -5.18 9.27 11.95
N TRP A 11 -3.92 9.57 11.67
CA TRP A 11 -3.25 9.35 10.38
C TRP A 11 -3.85 10.13 9.19
N GLU A 12 -4.88 10.94 9.41
CA GLU A 12 -5.58 11.61 8.32
C GLU A 12 -4.67 12.61 7.59
N HIS A 13 -3.85 13.35 8.34
CA HIS A 13 -2.89 14.29 7.76
C HIS A 13 -1.85 13.56 6.89
N HIS A 14 -1.32 12.44 7.38
CA HIS A 14 -0.36 11.63 6.63
C HIS A 14 -0.98 11.05 5.36
N ILE A 15 -2.17 10.46 5.45
CA ILE A 15 -2.87 9.86 4.32
C ILE A 15 -3.21 10.92 3.26
N ASN A 16 -3.61 12.12 3.67
CA ASN A 16 -3.83 13.23 2.75
C ASN A 16 -2.54 13.65 2.04
N HIS A 17 -1.40 13.65 2.74
CA HIS A 17 -0.10 13.89 2.13
C HIS A 17 0.22 12.83 1.05
N VAL A 18 0.02 11.54 1.37
CA VAL A 18 0.21 10.44 0.41
C VAL A 18 -0.72 10.57 -0.80
N ILE A 19 -2.00 10.91 -0.59
CA ILE A 19 -2.98 11.16 -1.66
C ILE A 19 -2.50 12.26 -2.60
N ASN A 20 -1.95 13.35 -2.08
CA ASN A 20 -1.42 14.45 -2.89
C ASN A 20 -0.23 14.00 -3.76
N LYS A 21 0.69 13.22 -3.19
CA LYS A 21 1.82 12.65 -3.94
C LYS A 21 1.36 11.71 -5.06
N ILE A 22 0.41 10.82 -4.76
CA ILE A 22 -0.16 9.91 -5.76
C ILE A 22 -0.94 10.68 -6.82
N SER A 23 -1.63 11.76 -6.48
CA SER A 23 -2.36 12.58 -7.45
C SER A 23 -1.42 13.23 -8.46
N SER A 24 -0.28 13.76 -8.03
CA SER A 24 0.76 14.28 -8.93
C SER A 24 1.33 13.18 -9.84
N SER A 25 1.60 12.00 -9.27
CA SER A 25 2.07 10.84 -10.02
C SER A 25 1.03 10.34 -11.03
N ASN A 26 -0.25 10.40 -10.69
CA ASN A 26 -1.35 10.06 -11.59
C ASN A 26 -1.43 10.99 -12.80
N TYR A 27 -1.18 12.28 -12.60
CA TYR A 27 -1.10 13.22 -13.70
C TYR A 27 0.02 12.83 -14.67
N ALA A 28 1.23 12.57 -14.17
CA ALA A 28 2.35 12.14 -14.98
C ALA A 28 2.05 10.82 -15.74
N LEU A 29 1.51 9.81 -15.05
CA LEU A 29 1.10 8.54 -15.66
C LEU A 29 0.06 8.74 -16.78
N ASN A 30 -0.89 9.64 -16.58
CA ASN A 30 -1.92 9.95 -17.59
C ASN A 30 -1.33 10.60 -18.84
N GLN A 31 -0.34 11.48 -18.69
CA GLN A 31 0.36 12.08 -19.84
C GLN A 31 1.17 11.03 -20.61
N LEU A 32 1.79 10.10 -19.90
CA LEU A 32 2.61 9.04 -20.51
C LEU A 32 1.81 8.01 -21.30
N LYS A 33 0.49 7.89 -21.09
CA LYS A 33 -0.35 6.88 -21.77
C LYS A 33 -0.21 6.86 -23.29
N LYS A 34 -0.03 8.02 -23.88
CA LYS A 34 0.01 8.19 -25.35
C LYS A 34 1.41 7.87 -25.93
N PHE A 35 2.45 7.90 -25.12
CA PHE A 35 3.83 7.94 -25.60
C PHE A 35 4.64 6.71 -25.25
N VAL A 36 4.27 5.98 -24.17
CA VAL A 36 5.09 4.88 -23.67
C VAL A 36 4.29 3.59 -23.46
N PRO A 37 4.89 2.43 -23.67
CA PRO A 37 4.24 1.14 -23.47
C PRO A 37 3.98 0.85 -21.99
N THR A 38 3.12 -0.14 -21.72
CA THR A 38 2.65 -0.51 -20.37
C THR A 38 3.77 -0.87 -19.40
N ASN A 39 4.81 -1.56 -19.87
CA ASN A 39 5.97 -1.91 -19.03
C ASN A 39 6.69 -0.68 -18.47
N ILE A 40 6.89 0.36 -19.28
CA ILE A 40 7.51 1.62 -18.84
C ILE A 40 6.57 2.34 -17.85
N ARG A 41 5.26 2.43 -18.13
CA ARG A 41 4.30 3.00 -17.20
C ARG A 41 4.26 2.26 -15.86
N LYS A 42 4.40 0.91 -15.88
CA LYS A 42 4.53 0.11 -14.66
C LYS A 42 5.80 0.46 -13.88
N THR A 43 6.93 0.67 -14.56
CA THR A 43 8.17 1.14 -13.90
C THR A 43 7.95 2.50 -13.24
N VAL A 44 7.30 3.44 -13.93
CA VAL A 44 6.95 4.75 -13.36
C VAL A 44 6.03 4.62 -12.15
N TYR A 45 5.03 3.74 -12.20
CA TYR A 45 4.18 3.44 -11.05
C TYR A 45 4.99 2.92 -9.86
N ASN A 46 5.87 1.96 -10.11
CA ASN A 46 6.71 1.36 -9.07
C ASN A 46 7.69 2.38 -8.45
N SER A 47 8.08 3.40 -9.19
CA SER A 47 8.99 4.45 -8.70
C SER A 47 8.28 5.61 -8.00
N LEU A 48 7.09 6.00 -8.47
CA LEU A 48 6.43 7.23 -8.02
C LEU A 48 5.17 6.99 -7.16
N VAL A 49 4.51 5.85 -7.26
CA VAL A 49 3.26 5.56 -6.52
C VAL A 49 3.51 4.54 -5.42
N LYS A 50 4.07 3.40 -5.79
CA LYS A 50 4.28 2.27 -4.88
C LYS A 50 5.05 2.66 -3.60
N PRO A 51 6.19 3.40 -3.65
CA PRO A 51 6.94 3.74 -2.45
C PRO A 51 6.17 4.62 -1.47
N HIS A 52 5.27 5.48 -1.94
CA HIS A 52 4.43 6.31 -1.07
C HIS A 52 3.39 5.49 -0.32
N ILE A 53 2.88 4.40 -0.93
CA ILE A 53 1.94 3.48 -0.28
C ILE A 53 2.67 2.58 0.71
N GLU A 54 3.82 2.02 0.34
CA GLU A 54 4.55 1.06 1.16
C GLU A 54 5.24 1.69 2.36
N TYR A 55 5.62 2.97 2.28
CA TYR A 55 6.36 3.62 3.35
C TYR A 55 5.56 3.65 4.65
N ALA A 56 6.06 2.95 5.65
CA ALA A 56 5.47 2.80 6.99
C ALA A 56 3.99 2.34 6.99
N ILE A 57 3.53 1.62 5.96
CA ILE A 57 2.14 1.19 5.79
C ILE A 57 1.62 0.37 6.99
N ILE A 58 2.49 -0.37 7.66
CA ILE A 58 2.14 -1.15 8.87
C ILE A 58 1.61 -0.23 9.98
N SER A 59 2.12 1.00 10.08
CA SER A 59 1.72 1.95 11.11
C SER A 59 0.37 2.60 10.83
N TRP A 60 0.07 2.98 9.59
CA TRP A 60 -1.12 3.76 9.22
C TRP A 60 -2.15 3.01 8.38
N GLY A 61 -1.77 1.87 7.79
CA GLY A 61 -2.59 1.15 6.81
C GLY A 61 -3.90 0.56 7.38
N ASN A 62 -4.00 0.36 8.70
CA ASN A 62 -5.21 -0.06 9.40
C ASN A 62 -6.11 1.10 9.85
N SER A 63 -5.75 2.35 9.51
CA SER A 63 -6.57 3.51 9.86
C SER A 63 -7.96 3.42 9.24
N LYS A 64 -8.99 3.70 10.04
CA LYS A 64 -10.39 3.74 9.61
C LYS A 64 -10.83 5.12 9.11
N CYS A 65 -9.89 6.06 8.91
CA CYS A 65 -10.22 7.40 8.47
C CYS A 65 -10.77 7.42 7.03
N GLU A 66 -11.53 8.43 6.69
CA GLU A 66 -12.13 8.59 5.35
C GLU A 66 -11.07 8.75 4.24
N GLY A 67 -9.91 9.25 4.60
CA GLY A 67 -8.76 9.34 3.70
C GLY A 67 -8.37 8.02 3.06
N MET A 68 -8.53 6.87 3.76
CA MET A 68 -8.21 5.55 3.20
C MET A 68 -9.04 5.22 1.97
N LYS A 69 -10.34 5.49 1.97
CA LYS A 69 -11.21 5.27 0.80
C LYS A 69 -10.75 6.10 -0.40
N ARG A 70 -10.36 7.35 -0.13
CA ARG A 70 -9.81 8.25 -1.16
C ARG A 70 -8.47 7.75 -1.69
N LEU A 71 -7.58 7.27 -0.83
CA LEU A 71 -6.29 6.69 -1.20
C LEU A 71 -6.47 5.48 -2.13
N ILE A 72 -7.34 4.54 -1.76
CA ILE A 72 -7.67 3.36 -2.58
C ILE A 72 -8.20 3.79 -3.94
N THR A 73 -9.06 4.80 -3.98
CA THR A 73 -9.59 5.34 -5.24
C THR A 73 -8.49 5.93 -6.12
N LYS A 74 -7.53 6.66 -5.53
CA LYS A 74 -6.37 7.21 -6.24
C LYS A 74 -5.44 6.13 -6.76
N GLN A 75 -5.22 5.06 -6.00
CA GLN A 75 -4.46 3.91 -6.48
C GLN A 75 -5.17 3.22 -7.65
N LYS A 76 -6.49 2.99 -7.56
CA LYS A 76 -7.28 2.44 -8.68
C LYS A 76 -7.15 3.28 -9.94
N GLN A 77 -7.13 4.60 -9.82
CA GLN A 77 -6.89 5.51 -10.94
C GLN A 77 -5.48 5.33 -11.53
N ALA A 78 -4.44 5.20 -10.69
CA ALA A 78 -3.08 4.96 -11.13
C ALA A 78 -2.97 3.65 -11.93
N ILE A 79 -3.59 2.57 -11.46
CA ILE A 79 -3.59 1.26 -12.11
C ILE A 79 -4.25 1.34 -13.50
N ARG A 80 -5.40 2.03 -13.61
CA ARG A 80 -6.03 2.26 -14.92
C ARG A 80 -5.12 3.06 -15.87
N ASN A 81 -4.39 4.03 -15.34
CA ASN A 81 -3.42 4.80 -16.12
C ASN A 81 -2.26 3.93 -16.62
N VAL A 82 -1.74 3.02 -15.79
CA VAL A 82 -0.71 2.05 -16.19
C VAL A 82 -1.23 1.10 -17.27
N ALA A 83 -2.42 0.54 -17.10
CA ALA A 83 -3.04 -0.38 -18.05
C ALA A 83 -3.53 0.29 -19.34
N ASN A 84 -3.57 1.62 -19.41
CA ASN A 84 -4.27 2.37 -20.49
C ASN A 84 -5.76 1.99 -20.61
N ALA A 85 -6.39 1.69 -19.48
CA ALA A 85 -7.78 1.28 -19.42
C ALA A 85 -8.72 2.49 -19.35
N LYS A 86 -10.01 2.26 -19.68
CA LYS A 86 -11.08 3.27 -19.55
C LYS A 86 -11.26 3.64 -18.07
N PHE A 87 -11.77 4.85 -17.82
CA PHE A 87 -12.00 5.38 -16.47
C PHE A 87 -12.87 4.48 -15.60
N ASN A 88 -13.88 3.84 -16.17
CA ASN A 88 -14.82 2.94 -15.49
C ASN A 88 -14.41 1.46 -15.50
N ALA A 89 -13.23 1.11 -16.02
CA ALA A 89 -12.79 -0.29 -16.08
C ALA A 89 -12.64 -0.86 -14.67
N HIS A 90 -13.04 -2.12 -14.49
CA HIS A 90 -12.77 -2.88 -13.26
C HIS A 90 -11.26 -3.04 -13.05
N VAL A 91 -10.80 -2.85 -11.82
CA VAL A 91 -9.37 -2.82 -11.51
C VAL A 91 -8.84 -4.20 -11.16
N ASP A 92 -9.66 -5.09 -10.60
CA ASP A 92 -9.23 -6.39 -10.11
C ASP A 92 -8.52 -7.26 -11.19
N PRO A 93 -9.04 -7.40 -12.43
CA PRO A 93 -8.31 -8.11 -13.47
C PRO A 93 -7.01 -7.42 -13.88
N LEU A 94 -6.95 -6.07 -13.79
CA LEU A 94 -5.76 -5.31 -14.11
C LEU A 94 -4.63 -5.52 -13.08
N LEU A 95 -4.98 -5.65 -11.81
CA LEU A 95 -4.02 -5.96 -10.73
C LEU A 95 -3.29 -7.26 -11.03
N GLY A 96 -4.03 -8.32 -11.37
CA GLY A 96 -3.45 -9.62 -11.73
C GLY A 96 -2.54 -9.55 -12.95
N THR A 97 -3.01 -8.92 -14.03
CA THR A 97 -2.24 -8.78 -15.29
C THR A 97 -0.97 -7.97 -15.08
N LEU A 98 -1.04 -6.89 -14.31
CA LEU A 98 0.10 -6.01 -14.04
C LEU A 98 0.99 -6.54 -12.91
N LYS A 99 0.54 -7.56 -12.16
CA LYS A 99 1.21 -8.04 -10.93
C LYS A 99 1.49 -6.88 -9.97
N ILE A 100 0.46 -6.08 -9.68
CA ILE A 100 0.48 -4.97 -8.72
C ILE A 100 -0.44 -5.34 -7.57
N LEU A 101 -0.01 -5.10 -6.34
CA LEU A 101 -0.85 -5.27 -5.15
C LEU A 101 -1.70 -4.02 -4.91
N ASN A 102 -2.94 -4.20 -4.45
CA ASN A 102 -3.74 -3.12 -3.91
C ASN A 102 -3.23 -2.68 -2.53
N VAL A 103 -3.77 -1.61 -1.95
CA VAL A 103 -3.34 -1.08 -0.63
C VAL A 103 -3.50 -2.14 0.47
N GLU A 104 -4.62 -2.87 0.49
CA GLU A 104 -4.92 -3.87 1.52
C GLU A 104 -3.97 -5.07 1.44
N ASP A 105 -3.73 -5.58 0.24
CA ASP A 105 -2.81 -6.69 0.04
C ASP A 105 -1.35 -6.28 0.26
N THR A 106 -1.00 -5.03 -0.05
CA THR A 106 0.30 -4.46 0.29
C THR A 106 0.49 -4.44 1.80
N LEU A 107 -0.52 -3.99 2.56
CA LEU A 107 -0.47 -4.01 4.03
C LEU A 107 -0.28 -5.43 4.57
N LYS A 108 -1.05 -6.41 4.08
CA LYS A 108 -0.92 -7.82 4.50
C LYS A 108 0.48 -8.36 4.21
N CYS A 109 1.02 -8.07 3.02
CA CYS A 109 2.35 -8.52 2.61
C CYS A 109 3.44 -7.91 3.51
N CYS A 110 3.43 -6.59 3.72
CA CYS A 110 4.39 -5.91 4.59
C CYS A 110 4.28 -6.38 6.04
N THR A 111 3.05 -6.62 6.54
CA THR A 111 2.84 -7.17 7.88
C THR A 111 3.41 -8.59 8.00
N ALA A 112 3.20 -9.45 7.01
CA ALA A 112 3.76 -10.79 6.99
C ALA A 112 5.29 -10.79 6.95
N GLU A 113 5.89 -9.91 6.16
CA GLU A 113 7.34 -9.71 6.11
C GLU A 113 7.90 -9.21 7.44
N PHE A 114 7.20 -8.28 8.09
CA PHE A 114 7.57 -7.80 9.43
C PHE A 114 7.53 -8.93 10.47
N VAL A 115 6.45 -9.70 10.51
CA VAL A 115 6.31 -10.87 11.40
C VAL A 115 7.42 -11.89 11.14
N LYS A 116 7.70 -12.21 9.87
CA LYS A 116 8.81 -13.08 9.48
C LYS A 116 10.15 -12.56 10.00
N SER A 117 10.37 -11.25 9.96
CA SER A 117 11.61 -10.64 10.47
C SER A 117 11.76 -10.78 11.98
N ILE A 118 10.65 -10.81 12.75
CA ILE A 118 10.65 -11.12 14.19
C ILE A 118 11.16 -12.55 14.42
N PHE A 119 10.59 -13.54 13.70
CA PHE A 119 10.97 -14.95 13.85
C PHE A 119 12.42 -15.25 13.39
N LEU A 120 12.94 -14.47 12.46
CA LEU A 120 14.31 -14.63 11.95
C LEU A 120 15.36 -13.83 12.73
N ASP A 121 14.98 -13.26 13.89
CA ASP A 121 15.88 -12.47 14.73
C ASP A 121 16.56 -11.28 14.01
N LYS A 122 15.90 -10.74 12.99
CA LYS A 122 16.43 -9.60 12.22
C LYS A 122 16.08 -8.24 12.83
N LEU A 123 15.26 -8.22 13.89
CA LEU A 123 14.83 -6.99 14.57
C LEU A 123 15.61 -6.80 15.87
N PRO A 124 15.76 -5.54 16.34
CA PRO A 124 16.36 -5.23 17.63
C PRO A 124 15.70 -5.99 18.79
N ASN A 125 16.47 -6.31 19.82
CA ASN A 125 16.01 -7.11 20.98
C ASN A 125 14.79 -6.51 21.69
N SER A 126 14.59 -5.20 21.61
CA SER A 126 13.41 -4.51 22.15
C SER A 126 12.09 -5.06 21.59
N PHE A 127 12.07 -5.49 20.33
CA PHE A 127 10.88 -6.07 19.70
C PHE A 127 10.55 -7.48 20.22
N LYS A 128 11.56 -8.26 20.60
CA LYS A 128 11.36 -9.61 21.16
C LYS A 128 10.62 -9.59 22.51
N GLN A 129 10.76 -8.50 23.27
CA GLN A 129 10.06 -8.34 24.54
C GLN A 129 8.59 -8.01 24.35
N ILE A 130 8.26 -7.30 23.25
CA ILE A 130 6.90 -6.86 22.93
C ILE A 130 6.11 -7.99 22.24
N PHE A 131 6.73 -8.70 21.29
CA PHE A 131 6.08 -9.74 20.50
C PHE A 131 6.43 -11.13 21.02
N LYS A 132 5.52 -11.73 21.76
CA LYS A 132 5.63 -13.13 22.20
C LYS A 132 4.78 -14.01 21.28
N PRO A 133 5.31 -15.16 20.78
CA PRO A 133 4.50 -16.11 20.02
C PRO A 133 3.34 -16.61 20.89
N MET A 134 2.10 -16.52 20.38
CA MET A 134 0.96 -17.15 21.04
C MET A 134 1.06 -18.67 20.85
N ASN A 135 0.83 -19.45 21.93
CA ASN A 135 0.75 -20.89 21.84
C ASN A 135 -0.29 -21.31 20.78
N SER A 136 0.10 -22.25 19.93
CA SER A 136 -0.62 -22.70 18.73
C SER A 136 -2.07 -23.20 18.96
N GLU A 137 -2.44 -23.53 20.18
CA GLU A 137 -3.78 -24.03 20.53
C GLU A 137 -4.93 -23.00 20.35
N ARG A 138 -4.60 -21.69 20.29
CA ARG A 138 -5.61 -20.63 20.08
C ARG A 138 -5.82 -20.22 18.61
N VAL A 139 -4.92 -20.58 17.73
CA VAL A 139 -4.98 -20.17 16.32
C VAL A 139 -5.98 -20.98 15.51
N VAL A 140 -6.33 -22.20 15.97
CA VAL A 140 -7.25 -23.12 15.26
C VAL A 140 -8.73 -22.74 15.38
N LYS A 141 -9.10 -21.77 16.23
CA LYS A 141 -10.50 -21.38 16.45
C LYS A 141 -11.02 -20.21 15.62
N LEU A 142 -10.23 -19.72 14.65
CA LEU A 142 -10.59 -18.57 13.79
C LEU A 142 -10.88 -18.96 12.33
N THR A 143 -10.99 -20.24 12.03
CA THR A 143 -11.35 -20.73 10.69
C THR A 143 -12.55 -21.70 10.81
N VAL A 144 -13.73 -21.16 11.07
CA VAL A 144 -15.03 -21.72 10.63
C VAL A 144 -15.98 -20.56 10.39
#